data_4d81e180f383c6b72cafe76a2377655a
#
_entry.id   4d81e180f383c6b72cafe76a2377655a
#
_cell.length_a   1.000
_cell.length_b   1.000
_cell.length_c   1.000
_cell.angle_alpha   90.00
_cell.angle_beta   90.00
_cell.angle_gamma   90.00
#
_symmetry.space_group_name_H-M   'P 1'
#
loop_
_entity.id
_entity.type
_entity.pdbx_description
1 polymer ?
#
loop_
_entity_poly.entity_id
_entity_poly.type
_entity_poly.pdbx_seq_one_letter_code
_entity_poly.pdbx_strand_id
1 'polypeptide(L)'
;MNIRYLSLFSGIEAATVAWEPLGWTPVAFAQYEPGDNVQFPSKVLQYHYPDVPNLGDVTKITEEQIKALGHIDLVVGGSPCTDLSIAGLRKGLVNEDGSLTRSGLFDYQMQIFEWARRNNGCEWMLWENVPGAFSSNEGNDFGYILGSMVQRDVPVPKDGWKNSGVCVSESGDRIVEWRVLDAQHFGVPQRRRRIFALLHTGAWGGVPAGIV
;
A
#
# COMPACT_ATOMS: atom_id res chain seq x y z
N MET A 1 13.59 15.05 -9.46
CA MET A 1 13.39 14.85 -8.02
C MET A 1 13.66 13.36 -7.77
N ASN A 2 14.57 13.01 -6.87
CA ASN A 2 14.86 11.62 -6.55
C ASN A 2 13.95 11.20 -5.40
N ILE A 3 12.90 10.41 -5.67
CA ILE A 3 11.96 9.91 -4.65
C ILE A 3 12.57 8.68 -3.99
N ARG A 4 12.59 8.67 -2.67
CA ARG A 4 13.02 7.56 -1.82
C ARG A 4 11.78 6.84 -1.29
N TYR A 5 11.68 5.53 -1.52
CA TYR A 5 10.48 4.80 -1.15
C TYR A 5 10.76 3.53 -0.35
N LEU A 6 9.79 3.18 0.50
CA LEU A 6 9.72 1.91 1.22
C LEU A 6 8.69 1.02 0.52
N SER A 7 9.10 -0.17 0.07
CA SER A 7 8.22 -1.13 -0.59
C SER A 7 7.79 -2.22 0.39
N LEU A 8 6.49 -2.38 0.57
CA LEU A 8 5.87 -3.40 1.42
C LEU A 8 5.18 -4.44 0.55
N PHE A 9 5.18 -5.71 1.00
CA PHE A 9 4.67 -6.83 0.20
C PHE A 9 5.33 -6.90 -1.18
N SER A 10 6.64 -6.66 -1.19
CA SER A 10 7.44 -6.31 -2.38
C SER A 10 7.42 -7.38 -3.48
N GLY A 11 7.14 -8.64 -3.15
CA GLY A 11 7.23 -9.74 -4.11
C GLY A 11 8.64 -9.82 -4.70
N ILE A 12 8.74 -9.80 -6.03
CA ILE A 12 10.01 -9.71 -6.77
C ILE A 12 10.35 -8.29 -7.21
N GLU A 13 9.64 -7.30 -6.67
CA GLU A 13 9.87 -5.84 -6.78
C GLU A 13 9.54 -5.23 -8.16
N ALA A 14 8.26 -5.22 -8.49
CA ALA A 14 7.78 -4.56 -9.69
C ALA A 14 7.88 -3.02 -9.63
N ALA A 15 7.80 -2.44 -8.42
CA ALA A 15 7.88 -0.99 -8.23
C ALA A 15 9.28 -0.46 -8.62
N THR A 16 10.35 -1.12 -8.18
CA THR A 16 11.71 -0.72 -8.54
C THR A 16 11.92 -0.80 -10.05
N VAL A 17 11.49 -1.88 -10.70
CA VAL A 17 11.60 -2.02 -12.17
C VAL A 17 10.90 -0.87 -12.90
N ALA A 18 9.73 -0.42 -12.38
CA ALA A 18 8.98 0.68 -12.97
C ALA A 18 9.62 2.06 -12.72
N TRP A 19 10.26 2.26 -11.57
CA TRP A 19 10.68 3.58 -11.09
C TRP A 19 12.18 3.85 -11.18
N GLU A 20 13.02 2.82 -11.33
CA GLU A 20 14.46 2.97 -11.57
C GLU A 20 14.77 3.88 -12.77
N PRO A 21 14.05 3.78 -13.94
CA PRO A 21 14.27 4.71 -15.04
C PRO A 21 13.93 6.17 -14.73
N LEU A 22 13.14 6.42 -13.67
CA LEU A 22 12.80 7.75 -13.18
C LEU A 22 13.81 8.28 -12.16
N GLY A 23 14.81 7.48 -11.79
CA GLY A 23 15.81 7.80 -10.77
C GLY A 23 15.28 7.69 -9.33
N TRP A 24 14.15 6.97 -9.12
CA TRP A 24 13.64 6.72 -7.78
C TRP A 24 14.38 5.55 -7.13
N THR A 25 14.57 5.60 -5.81
CA THR A 25 15.41 4.63 -5.10
C THR A 25 14.67 3.98 -3.93
N PRO A 26 14.68 2.63 -3.84
CA PRO A 26 14.16 1.95 -2.66
C PRO A 26 15.08 2.16 -1.46
N VAL A 27 14.53 2.42 -0.28
CA VAL A 27 15.27 2.49 0.98
C VAL A 27 15.26 1.16 1.72
N ALA A 28 14.18 0.39 1.59
CA ALA A 28 14.05 -0.96 2.10
C ALA A 28 12.89 -1.68 1.40
N PHE A 29 12.91 -3.00 1.50
CA PHE A 29 11.82 -3.90 1.13
C PHE A 29 11.21 -4.53 2.40
N ALA A 30 9.97 -4.98 2.30
CA ALA A 30 9.37 -5.87 3.29
C ALA A 30 8.67 -7.00 2.54
N GLN A 31 9.36 -8.14 2.46
CA GLN A 31 8.89 -9.34 1.79
C GLN A 31 9.08 -10.55 2.66
N TYR A 32 7.97 -11.25 2.90
CA TYR A 32 7.93 -12.52 3.60
C TYR A 32 6.78 -13.36 3.05
N GLU A 33 7.04 -14.63 2.78
CA GLU A 33 6.03 -15.59 2.32
C GLU A 33 5.72 -16.58 3.45
N PRO A 34 4.55 -16.46 4.12
CA PRO A 34 4.18 -17.38 5.18
C PRO A 34 4.09 -18.83 4.66
N GLY A 35 4.73 -19.77 5.38
CA GLY A 35 4.72 -21.19 5.02
C GLY A 35 5.69 -21.59 3.90
N ASP A 36 6.35 -20.66 3.25
CA ASP A 36 7.41 -20.97 2.27
C ASP A 36 8.80 -20.96 2.96
N ASN A 37 9.39 -22.14 3.11
CA ASN A 37 10.74 -22.28 3.67
C ASN A 37 11.84 -21.81 2.70
N VAL A 38 11.54 -21.66 1.41
CA VAL A 38 12.51 -21.25 0.39
C VAL A 38 12.64 -19.74 0.33
N GLN A 39 11.56 -19.00 0.63
CA GLN A 39 11.50 -17.54 0.55
C GLN A 39 12.01 -17.04 -0.81
N PHE A 40 11.49 -17.61 -1.90
CA PHE A 40 11.96 -17.35 -3.26
C PHE A 40 11.95 -15.86 -3.62
N PRO A 41 10.87 -15.09 -3.37
CA PRO A 41 10.89 -13.65 -3.66
C PRO A 41 12.02 -12.90 -2.93
N SER A 42 12.26 -13.21 -1.66
CA SER A 42 13.35 -12.57 -0.89
C SER A 42 14.74 -12.87 -1.48
N LYS A 43 14.94 -14.06 -2.06
CA LYS A 43 16.19 -14.38 -2.77
C LYS A 43 16.34 -13.58 -4.06
N VAL A 44 15.24 -13.34 -4.79
CA VAL A 44 15.25 -12.48 -5.98
C VAL A 44 15.62 -11.05 -5.60
N LEU A 45 15.04 -10.51 -4.52
CA LEU A 45 15.40 -9.19 -4.01
C LEU A 45 16.88 -9.10 -3.64
N GLN A 46 17.40 -10.08 -2.90
CA GLN A 46 18.80 -10.12 -2.51
C GLN A 46 19.75 -10.20 -3.71
N TYR A 47 19.36 -10.92 -4.76
CA TYR A 47 20.18 -11.06 -5.97
C TYR A 47 20.25 -9.77 -6.79
N HIS A 48 19.09 -9.09 -6.98
CA HIS A 48 19.01 -7.88 -7.82
C HIS A 48 19.35 -6.60 -7.06
N TYR A 49 19.07 -6.57 -5.76
CA TYR A 49 19.20 -5.37 -4.91
C TYR A 49 19.96 -5.70 -3.61
N PRO A 50 21.22 -6.18 -3.70
CA PRO A 50 21.97 -6.67 -2.53
C PRO A 50 22.21 -5.62 -1.44
N ASP A 51 22.20 -4.34 -1.81
CA ASP A 51 22.45 -3.21 -0.89
C ASP A 51 21.16 -2.67 -0.25
N VAL A 52 19.97 -3.15 -0.65
CA VAL A 52 18.69 -2.72 -0.10
C VAL A 52 18.21 -3.74 0.93
N PRO A 53 18.05 -3.35 2.21
CA PRO A 53 17.64 -4.28 3.25
C PRO A 53 16.21 -4.79 3.03
N ASN A 54 15.98 -6.09 3.28
CA ASN A 54 14.64 -6.67 3.38
C ASN A 54 14.27 -6.80 4.87
N LEU A 55 13.25 -6.06 5.31
CA LEU A 55 12.75 -6.05 6.70
C LEU A 55 11.91 -7.29 7.02
N GLY A 56 11.56 -8.10 6.00
CA GLY A 56 10.83 -9.36 6.17
C GLY A 56 9.33 -9.16 6.39
N ASP A 57 8.81 -9.80 7.43
CA ASP A 57 7.38 -9.84 7.77
C ASP A 57 6.89 -8.48 8.28
N VAL A 58 5.95 -7.87 7.57
CA VAL A 58 5.39 -6.55 7.90
C VAL A 58 4.78 -6.49 9.31
N THR A 59 4.31 -7.62 9.84
CA THR A 59 3.72 -7.71 11.17
C THR A 59 4.74 -7.62 12.30
N LYS A 60 6.03 -7.73 11.97
CA LYS A 60 7.16 -7.71 12.92
C LYS A 60 8.03 -6.46 12.80
N ILE A 61 7.72 -5.59 11.85
CA ILE A 61 8.43 -4.33 11.67
C ILE A 61 8.11 -3.42 12.87
N THR A 62 9.14 -2.76 13.39
CA THR A 62 9.01 -1.81 14.50
C THR A 62 9.21 -0.37 14.05
N GLU A 63 8.70 0.58 14.84
CA GLU A 63 8.87 2.00 14.56
C GLU A 63 10.34 2.42 14.52
N GLU A 64 11.18 1.82 15.37
CA GLU A 64 12.63 2.07 15.42
C GLU A 64 13.32 1.65 14.12
N GLN A 65 12.91 0.51 13.54
CA GLN A 65 13.43 0.07 12.26
C GLN A 65 13.08 1.06 11.15
N ILE A 66 11.83 1.54 11.10
CA ILE A 66 11.41 2.55 10.12
C ILE A 66 12.19 3.85 10.32
N LYS A 67 12.29 4.34 11.54
CA LYS A 67 13.05 5.55 11.87
C LYS A 67 14.52 5.48 11.42
N ALA A 68 15.13 4.31 11.51
CA ALA A 68 16.53 4.08 11.13
C ALA A 68 16.76 4.17 9.61
N LEU A 69 15.72 4.08 8.76
CA LEU A 69 15.85 4.15 7.29
C LEU A 69 16.17 5.57 6.78
N GLY A 70 16.10 6.59 7.62
CA GLY A 70 16.29 7.98 7.21
C GLY A 70 15.10 8.50 6.41
N HIS A 71 15.33 9.44 5.48
CA HIS A 71 14.24 10.07 4.73
C HIS A 71 13.51 9.09 3.80
N ILE A 72 12.17 9.18 3.83
CA ILE A 72 11.25 8.40 2.99
C ILE A 72 10.21 9.36 2.43
N ASP A 73 10.03 9.40 1.11
CA ASP A 73 8.99 10.21 0.46
C ASP A 73 7.68 9.43 0.29
N LEU A 74 7.78 8.12 0.00
CA LEU A 74 6.65 7.29 -0.41
C LEU A 74 6.72 5.91 0.27
N VAL A 75 5.59 5.44 0.78
CA VAL A 75 5.36 4.02 1.11
C VAL A 75 4.49 3.40 0.02
N VAL A 76 4.96 2.33 -0.61
CA VAL A 76 4.19 1.57 -1.60
C VAL A 76 3.93 0.16 -1.12
N GLY A 77 2.75 -0.38 -1.40
CA GLY A 77 2.45 -1.78 -1.07
C GLY A 77 1.12 -2.26 -1.64
N GLY A 78 1.06 -3.56 -1.90
CA GLY A 78 -0.15 -4.27 -2.29
C GLY A 78 -0.49 -5.31 -1.24
N SER A 79 -1.15 -4.92 -0.15
CA SER A 79 -1.57 -5.88 0.88
C SER A 79 -2.48 -6.96 0.29
N PRO A 80 -2.29 -8.26 0.61
CA PRO A 80 -3.12 -9.33 0.08
C PRO A 80 -4.62 -9.07 0.27
N CYS A 81 -5.41 -9.22 -0.80
CA CYS A 81 -6.85 -8.92 -0.84
C CYS A 81 -7.75 -10.15 -0.55
N THR A 82 -7.20 -11.22 -0.03
CA THR A 82 -8.00 -12.41 0.28
C THR A 82 -8.65 -12.21 1.66
N ASP A 83 -9.97 -11.94 1.67
CA ASP A 83 -10.82 -11.75 2.87
C ASP A 83 -10.64 -10.42 3.62
N LEU A 84 -10.81 -9.31 2.93
CA LEU A 84 -11.24 -8.06 3.57
C LEU A 84 -12.68 -8.28 4.08
N SER A 85 -12.90 -9.07 5.13
CA SER A 85 -14.22 -9.22 5.70
C SER A 85 -14.36 -8.33 6.94
N ILE A 86 -15.38 -7.45 6.95
CA ILE A 86 -15.75 -6.58 8.09
C ILE A 86 -16.03 -7.38 9.37
N ALA A 87 -16.25 -8.69 9.28
CA ALA A 87 -16.33 -9.55 10.46
C ALA A 87 -15.07 -9.46 11.34
N GLY A 88 -13.91 -9.16 10.75
CA GLY A 88 -12.64 -8.88 11.49
C GLY A 88 -12.60 -7.51 12.15
N LEU A 89 -13.27 -6.50 11.60
CA LEU A 89 -13.24 -5.11 12.08
C LEU A 89 -13.89 -4.91 13.46
N ARG A 90 -14.89 -5.75 13.80
CA ARG A 90 -15.54 -5.69 15.11
C ARG A 90 -14.87 -6.55 16.18
N LYS A 91 -13.93 -7.43 15.79
CA LYS A 91 -13.24 -8.39 16.68
C LYS A 91 -11.76 -8.09 16.90
N GLY A 92 -11.21 -7.03 16.31
CA GLY A 92 -9.79 -6.68 16.40
C GLY A 92 -8.93 -7.30 15.28
N LEU A 93 -7.62 -7.05 15.34
CA LEU A 93 -6.62 -7.49 14.35
C LEU A 93 -6.40 -9.02 14.34
N VAL A 94 -7.05 -9.76 15.23
CA VAL A 94 -6.79 -11.17 15.49
C VAL A 94 -8.10 -11.94 15.48
N ASN A 95 -8.14 -13.07 14.78
CA ASN A 95 -9.26 -14.02 14.80
C ASN A 95 -9.36 -14.72 16.17
N GLU A 96 -10.45 -15.43 16.42
CA GLU A 96 -10.67 -16.21 17.67
C GLU A 96 -9.59 -17.29 17.90
N ASP A 97 -8.94 -17.77 16.83
CA ASP A 97 -7.86 -18.76 16.85
C ASP A 97 -6.45 -18.13 17.02
N GLY A 98 -6.36 -16.81 17.22
CA GLY A 98 -5.10 -16.08 17.35
C GLY A 98 -4.41 -15.75 16.02
N SER A 99 -4.97 -16.13 14.88
CA SER A 99 -4.47 -15.74 13.56
C SER A 99 -4.86 -14.30 13.22
N LEU A 100 -3.99 -13.59 12.48
CA LEU A 100 -4.31 -12.25 12.00
C LEU A 100 -5.46 -12.30 10.99
N THR A 101 -6.40 -11.38 11.12
CA THR A 101 -7.35 -11.13 10.04
C THR A 101 -6.59 -10.57 8.85
N ARG A 102 -6.99 -10.88 7.63
CA ARG A 102 -6.30 -10.40 6.40
C ARG A 102 -6.49 -8.90 6.15
N SER A 103 -7.55 -8.31 6.71
CA SER A 103 -7.66 -6.85 6.86
C SER A 103 -6.52 -6.28 7.69
N GLY A 104 -6.03 -7.02 8.67
CA GLY A 104 -4.92 -6.63 9.50
C GLY A 104 -3.62 -6.34 8.74
N LEU A 105 -3.39 -6.92 7.55
CA LEU A 105 -2.18 -6.63 6.78
C LEU A 105 -2.21 -5.22 6.15
N PHE A 106 -3.37 -4.72 5.76
CA PHE A 106 -3.52 -3.32 5.36
C PHE A 106 -3.31 -2.37 6.56
N ASP A 107 -3.79 -2.74 7.74
CA ASP A 107 -3.60 -1.94 8.94
C ASP A 107 -2.12 -1.82 9.32
N TYR A 108 -1.31 -2.88 9.12
CA TYR A 108 0.14 -2.80 9.25
C TYR A 108 0.77 -1.87 8.20
N GLN A 109 0.29 -1.89 6.96
CA GLN A 109 0.75 -0.93 5.93
C GLN A 109 0.46 0.50 6.36
N MET A 110 -0.75 0.78 6.85
CA MET A 110 -1.13 2.08 7.39
C MET A 110 -0.28 2.48 8.60
N GLN A 111 -0.05 1.55 9.54
CA GLN A 111 0.79 1.79 10.71
C GLN A 111 2.22 2.15 10.32
N ILE A 112 2.83 1.41 9.38
CA ILE A 112 4.18 1.66 8.88
C ILE A 112 4.23 3.03 8.17
N PHE A 113 3.20 3.36 7.37
CA PHE A 113 3.09 4.68 6.76
C PHE A 113 3.03 5.81 7.80
N GLU A 114 2.24 5.66 8.88
CA GLU A 114 2.15 6.66 9.95
C GLU A 114 3.48 6.80 10.73
N TRP A 115 4.22 5.72 10.90
CA TRP A 115 5.58 5.79 11.46
C TRP A 115 6.53 6.54 10.52
N ALA A 116 6.52 6.21 9.22
CA ALA A 116 7.33 6.90 8.22
C ALA A 116 6.97 8.38 8.11
N ARG A 117 5.67 8.71 8.19
CA ARG A 117 5.20 10.10 8.17
C ARG A 117 5.74 10.89 9.36
N ARG A 118 5.68 10.33 10.57
CA ARG A 118 6.12 11.01 11.80
C ARG A 118 7.64 11.14 11.91
N ASN A 119 8.39 10.14 11.45
CA ASN A 119 9.82 10.04 11.75
C ASN A 119 10.71 10.30 10.54
N ASN A 120 10.22 10.12 9.31
CA ASN A 120 11.03 10.09 8.10
C ASN A 120 10.61 11.13 7.05
N GLY A 121 9.57 11.95 7.33
CA GLY A 121 9.07 12.97 6.41
C GLY A 121 8.24 12.42 5.24
N CYS A 122 7.69 11.22 5.38
CA CYS A 122 6.88 10.59 4.34
C CYS A 122 5.51 11.28 4.22
N GLU A 123 5.16 11.69 3.01
CA GLU A 123 3.87 12.32 2.73
C GLU A 123 2.96 11.50 1.83
N TRP A 124 3.50 10.47 1.17
CA TRP A 124 2.79 9.70 0.16
C TRP A 124 2.68 8.22 0.51
N MET A 125 1.51 7.63 0.21
CA MET A 125 1.33 6.18 0.24
C MET A 125 0.58 5.73 -1.01
N LEU A 126 1.13 4.72 -1.69
CA LEU A 126 0.48 4.06 -2.82
C LEU A 126 0.04 2.65 -2.42
N TRP A 127 -1.25 2.37 -2.55
CA TRP A 127 -1.82 1.04 -2.36
C TRP A 127 -2.28 0.47 -3.70
N GLU A 128 -1.86 -0.77 -4.00
CA GLU A 128 -2.27 -1.51 -5.19
C GLU A 128 -3.14 -2.69 -4.82
N ASN A 129 -4.21 -2.96 -5.58
CA ASN A 129 -5.01 -4.16 -5.40
C ASN A 129 -5.84 -4.54 -6.63
N VAL A 130 -6.54 -5.68 -6.54
CA VAL A 130 -7.45 -6.14 -7.59
C VAL A 130 -8.80 -5.40 -7.53
N PRO A 131 -9.50 -5.18 -8.69
CA PRO A 131 -10.82 -4.53 -8.70
C PRO A 131 -11.90 -5.25 -7.89
N GLY A 132 -11.69 -6.52 -7.53
CA GLY A 132 -12.56 -7.27 -6.62
C GLY A 132 -12.77 -6.59 -5.26
N ALA A 133 -11.84 -5.74 -4.82
CA ALA A 133 -12.00 -4.95 -3.59
C ALA A 133 -13.24 -4.03 -3.62
N PHE A 134 -13.69 -3.58 -4.81
CA PHE A 134 -14.89 -2.75 -4.96
C PHE A 134 -16.20 -3.48 -4.66
N SER A 135 -16.23 -4.81 -4.76
CA SER A 135 -17.42 -5.63 -4.50
C SER A 135 -17.27 -6.51 -3.26
N SER A 136 -16.09 -6.60 -2.70
CA SER A 136 -15.85 -7.34 -1.47
C SER A 136 -16.71 -6.78 -0.35
N ASN A 137 -17.47 -7.66 0.34
CA ASN A 137 -18.36 -7.29 1.42
C ASN A 137 -19.31 -6.12 1.04
N GLU A 138 -19.96 -6.25 -0.12
CA GLU A 138 -20.90 -5.23 -0.65
C GLU A 138 -20.22 -3.85 -0.86
N GLY A 139 -18.90 -3.82 -1.04
CA GLY A 139 -18.10 -2.60 -1.24
C GLY A 139 -17.58 -1.95 0.05
N ASN A 140 -17.97 -2.47 1.22
CA ASN A 140 -17.59 -1.90 2.51
C ASN A 140 -16.07 -2.04 2.77
N ASP A 141 -15.44 -3.06 2.21
CA ASP A 141 -13.99 -3.26 2.39
C ASP A 141 -13.17 -2.13 1.74
N PHE A 142 -13.57 -1.69 0.55
CA PHE A 142 -12.89 -0.54 -0.07
C PHE A 142 -13.25 0.77 0.65
N GLY A 143 -14.47 0.89 1.18
CA GLY A 143 -14.85 1.99 2.08
C GLY A 143 -13.94 2.08 3.31
N TYR A 144 -13.63 0.92 3.92
CA TYR A 144 -12.71 0.84 5.04
C TYR A 144 -11.27 1.27 4.66
N ILE A 145 -10.76 0.79 3.51
CA ILE A 145 -9.44 1.19 3.00
C ILE A 145 -9.36 2.72 2.86
N LEU A 146 -10.34 3.33 2.17
CA LEU A 146 -10.38 4.77 2.02
C LEU A 146 -10.55 5.49 3.36
N GLY A 147 -11.43 4.98 4.23
CA GLY A 147 -11.69 5.55 5.56
C GLY A 147 -10.44 5.57 6.45
N SER A 148 -9.67 4.49 6.44
CA SER A 148 -8.40 4.40 7.17
C SER A 148 -7.38 5.42 6.63
N MET A 149 -7.32 5.60 5.30
CA MET A 149 -6.41 6.57 4.67
C MET A 149 -6.78 8.02 5.02
N VAL A 150 -8.07 8.38 4.97
CA VAL A 150 -8.54 9.75 5.24
C VAL A 150 -8.99 9.99 6.69
N GLN A 151 -8.90 8.97 7.55
CA GLN A 151 -9.23 9.02 8.98
C GLN A 151 -10.68 9.47 9.27
N ARG A 152 -11.64 8.99 8.46
CA ARG A 152 -13.07 9.16 8.68
C ARG A 152 -13.86 8.04 8.03
N ASP A 153 -15.14 7.89 8.41
CA ASP A 153 -16.03 6.95 7.73
C ASP A 153 -16.26 7.34 6.26
N VAL A 154 -16.12 6.37 5.36
CA VAL A 154 -16.37 6.53 3.93
C VAL A 154 -17.43 5.51 3.51
N PRO A 155 -18.71 5.92 3.43
CA PRO A 155 -19.80 5.04 3.07
C PRO A 155 -19.72 4.60 1.61
N VAL A 156 -20.20 3.39 1.34
CA VAL A 156 -20.34 2.90 -0.04
C VAL A 156 -21.28 3.80 -0.83
N PRO A 157 -20.89 4.32 -2.00
CA PRO A 157 -21.76 5.14 -2.83
C PRO A 157 -22.99 4.34 -3.28
N LYS A 158 -24.13 5.02 -3.43
CA LYS A 158 -25.40 4.39 -3.83
C LYS A 158 -25.30 3.54 -5.10
N ASP A 159 -24.48 3.99 -6.06
CA ASP A 159 -24.25 3.30 -7.33
C ASP A 159 -22.98 2.44 -7.32
N GLY A 160 -22.43 2.12 -6.16
CA GLY A 160 -21.16 1.42 -5.97
C GLY A 160 -19.92 2.24 -6.37
N TRP A 161 -18.75 1.65 -6.12
CA TRP A 161 -17.47 2.28 -6.44
C TRP A 161 -17.25 2.39 -7.94
N LYS A 162 -16.74 3.53 -8.38
CA LYS A 162 -16.36 3.76 -9.79
C LYS A 162 -14.87 3.47 -9.98
N ASN A 163 -14.46 3.31 -11.25
CA ASN A 163 -13.07 3.01 -11.61
C ASN A 163 -12.07 4.13 -11.25
N SER A 164 -12.56 5.30 -10.88
CA SER A 164 -11.77 6.44 -10.40
C SER A 164 -12.59 7.28 -9.44
N GLY A 165 -11.91 7.97 -8.53
CA GLY A 165 -12.54 8.88 -7.60
C GLY A 165 -11.53 9.55 -6.68
N VAL A 166 -12.05 10.41 -5.81
CA VAL A 166 -11.29 11.13 -4.80
C VAL A 166 -12.05 11.11 -3.47
N CYS A 167 -11.30 11.02 -2.39
CA CYS A 167 -11.82 11.11 -1.03
C CYS A 167 -10.89 12.01 -0.22
N VAL A 168 -11.46 12.86 0.64
CA VAL A 168 -10.71 13.86 1.41
C VAL A 168 -11.09 13.74 2.89
N SER A 169 -10.12 13.93 3.80
CA SER A 169 -10.37 14.04 5.24
C SER A 169 -11.22 15.27 5.58
N GLU A 170 -11.83 15.29 6.75
CA GLU A 170 -12.62 16.46 7.20
C GLU A 170 -11.77 17.72 7.33
N SER A 171 -10.52 17.58 7.77
CA SER A 171 -9.55 18.67 7.89
C SER A 171 -8.96 19.12 6.53
N GLY A 172 -9.10 18.31 5.47
CA GLY A 172 -8.52 18.58 4.16
C GLY A 172 -7.01 18.30 4.07
N ASP A 173 -6.40 17.75 5.12
CA ASP A 173 -4.96 17.45 5.17
C ASP A 173 -4.59 16.06 4.62
N ARG A 174 -5.61 15.25 4.27
CA ARG A 174 -5.43 13.94 3.64
C ARG A 174 -6.33 13.82 2.43
N ILE A 175 -5.75 13.44 1.33
CA ILE A 175 -6.46 13.22 0.07
C ILE A 175 -6.06 11.88 -0.48
N VAL A 176 -7.05 11.08 -0.88
CA VAL A 176 -6.86 9.84 -1.60
C VAL A 176 -7.49 9.96 -2.97
N GLU A 177 -6.71 9.72 -4.00
CA GLU A 177 -7.19 9.50 -5.36
C GLU A 177 -7.02 8.04 -5.73
N TRP A 178 -8.01 7.45 -6.43
CA TRP A 178 -7.85 6.09 -6.95
C TRP A 178 -8.22 6.01 -8.42
N ARG A 179 -7.54 5.07 -9.10
CA ARG A 179 -7.83 4.70 -10.49
C ARG A 179 -7.68 3.19 -10.70
N VAL A 180 -8.51 2.66 -11.58
CA VAL A 180 -8.31 1.33 -12.15
C VAL A 180 -7.53 1.49 -13.43
N LEU A 181 -6.33 0.92 -13.47
CA LEU A 181 -5.48 0.85 -14.65
C LEU A 181 -5.47 -0.58 -15.19
N ASP A 182 -5.36 -0.73 -16.52
CA ASP A 182 -5.25 -2.03 -17.16
C ASP A 182 -3.95 -2.08 -17.96
N ALA A 183 -3.10 -3.07 -17.67
CA ALA A 183 -1.78 -3.23 -18.27
C ALA A 183 -1.80 -3.25 -19.80
N GLN A 184 -2.89 -3.72 -20.42
CA GLN A 184 -3.02 -3.74 -21.89
C GLN A 184 -2.86 -2.36 -22.56
N HIS A 185 -3.11 -1.27 -21.81
CA HIS A 185 -2.99 0.10 -22.32
C HIS A 185 -1.59 0.70 -22.13
N PHE A 186 -0.66 -0.07 -21.54
CA PHE A 186 0.71 0.35 -21.23
C PHE A 186 1.78 -0.49 -21.95
N GLY A 187 1.44 -0.99 -23.16
CA GLY A 187 2.39 -1.70 -24.02
C GLY A 187 2.58 -3.19 -23.69
N VAL A 188 1.75 -3.76 -22.80
CA VAL A 188 1.81 -5.20 -22.46
C VAL A 188 0.56 -5.91 -22.99
N PRO A 189 0.66 -7.02 -23.72
CA PRO A 189 -0.50 -7.76 -24.25
C PRO A 189 -1.18 -8.60 -23.14
N GLN A 190 -1.49 -7.99 -21.99
CA GLN A 190 -2.12 -8.64 -20.87
C GLN A 190 -3.27 -7.82 -20.31
N ARG A 191 -4.46 -8.40 -20.23
CA ARG A 191 -5.58 -7.84 -19.46
C ARG A 191 -5.30 -8.03 -17.96
N ARG A 192 -4.74 -7.01 -17.33
CA ARG A 192 -4.43 -7.00 -15.89
C ARG A 192 -4.91 -5.68 -15.30
N ARG A 193 -6.14 -5.70 -14.81
CA ARG A 193 -6.73 -4.53 -14.13
C ARG A 193 -6.30 -4.49 -12.68
N ARG A 194 -5.90 -3.31 -12.22
CA ARG A 194 -5.53 -3.05 -10.83
C ARG A 194 -6.07 -1.70 -10.37
N ILE A 195 -6.48 -1.63 -9.11
CA ILE A 195 -6.75 -0.38 -8.41
C ILE A 195 -5.40 0.14 -7.93
N PHE A 196 -5.17 1.42 -8.14
CA PHE A 196 -4.12 2.18 -7.50
C PHE A 196 -4.79 3.29 -6.71
N ALA A 197 -4.60 3.31 -5.38
CA ALA A 197 -5.06 4.36 -4.49
C ALA A 197 -3.85 5.09 -3.92
N LEU A 198 -3.74 6.39 -4.21
CA LEU A 198 -2.65 7.26 -3.80
C LEU A 198 -3.14 8.19 -2.71
N LEU A 199 -2.60 8.03 -1.51
CA LEU A 199 -2.79 8.94 -0.39
C LEU A 199 -1.69 10.00 -0.39
N HIS A 200 -2.08 11.26 -0.23
CA HIS A 200 -1.21 12.35 0.15
C HIS A 200 -1.63 12.93 1.49
N THR A 201 -0.63 13.26 2.32
CA THR A 201 -0.82 13.94 3.62
C THR A 201 -0.03 15.24 3.63
N GLY A 202 -0.65 16.32 4.03
CA GLY A 202 -0.03 17.63 4.07
C GLY A 202 -0.91 18.71 3.44
N ALA A 203 -0.45 19.94 3.48
CA ALA A 203 -1.17 21.04 2.84
C ALA A 203 -1.21 20.82 1.32
N TRP A 204 -2.42 20.82 0.75
CA TRP A 204 -2.63 20.61 -0.67
C TRP A 204 -1.86 21.65 -1.53
N GLY A 205 -0.76 21.19 -2.10
CA GLY A 205 0.01 21.94 -3.11
C GLY A 205 -0.16 21.42 -4.53
N GLY A 206 -1.10 20.48 -4.74
CA GLY A 206 -1.28 19.74 -6.01
C GLY A 206 -0.47 18.46 -6.08
N VAL A 207 -0.99 17.45 -6.78
CA VAL A 207 -0.26 16.19 -7.06
C VAL A 207 0.94 16.51 -7.94
N PRO A 208 2.18 16.11 -7.59
CA PRO A 208 3.32 16.27 -8.48
C PRO A 208 3.01 15.59 -9.82
N ALA A 209 3.21 16.30 -10.92
CA ALA A 209 3.04 15.73 -12.26
C ALA A 209 3.93 14.49 -12.41
N GLY A 210 3.32 13.32 -12.64
CA GLY A 210 4.03 12.05 -12.82
C GLY A 210 3.68 10.94 -11.84
N ILE A 211 2.84 11.20 -10.81
CA ILE A 211 2.39 10.14 -9.87
C ILE A 211 1.03 9.52 -10.29
N VAL A 212 0.35 10.07 -11.29
CA VAL A 212 -0.95 9.56 -11.80
C VAL A 212 -0.78 8.94 -13.17
#